data_e7218acfb0134d8b64d35a745e43cd72
#
_entry.id   e7218acfb0134d8b64d35a745e43cd72
#
_cell.length_a   1.000
_cell.length_b   1.000
_cell.length_c   1.000
_cell.angle_alpha   90.00
_cell.angle_beta   90.00
_cell.angle_gamma   90.00
#
_symmetry.space_group_name_H-M   'P 1'
#
loop_
_entity.id
_entity.type
_entity.pdbx_description
1 polymer ?
#
loop_
_entity_poly.entity_id
_entity_poly.type
_entity_poly.pdbx_seq_one_letter_code
_entity_poly.pdbx_strand_id
1 'polypeptide(L)'
;VRAVAANRNGKIYSGGFGELGYWENNKNGQLTYHSLNQLVPKKYQPINEEIWKIYVDKNQVIFQSFGSIYIYKDGKINVVKGPQPFLFLFQTGNRYFIEQVNTGLYELKGSKLEYVNGSKIMGNSGVLSILQLSANRYLIGTARNGLFIYDNGQIKPWNTQASDFLKNYQLNNGVRIGKYV
;
A
#
# COMPACT_ATOMS: atom_id res chain seq x y z
N VAL A 1 -6.77 -17.14 -1.97
CA VAL A 1 -6.43 -15.84 -2.59
C VAL A 1 -7.06 -14.74 -1.76
N ARG A 2 -6.28 -13.72 -1.40
CA ARG A 2 -6.72 -12.57 -0.60
C ARG A 2 -6.71 -11.28 -1.41
N ALA A 3 -5.71 -11.13 -2.27
CA ALA A 3 -5.56 -9.96 -3.12
C ALA A 3 -5.37 -10.39 -4.58
N VAL A 4 -5.94 -9.61 -5.50
CA VAL A 4 -5.84 -9.80 -6.95
C VAL A 4 -5.68 -8.45 -7.63
N ALA A 5 -4.82 -8.39 -8.63
CA ALA A 5 -4.68 -7.23 -9.50
C ALA A 5 -4.26 -7.68 -10.91
N ALA A 6 -4.73 -6.98 -11.94
CA ALA A 6 -4.40 -7.31 -13.33
C ALA A 6 -3.60 -6.19 -13.97
N ASN A 7 -2.70 -6.55 -14.88
CA ASN A 7 -2.06 -5.60 -15.76
C ASN A 7 -2.87 -5.44 -17.07
N ARG A 8 -2.48 -4.45 -17.88
CA ARG A 8 -3.14 -4.19 -19.16
C ARG A 8 -2.95 -5.29 -20.21
N ASN A 9 -1.98 -6.18 -20.00
CA ASN A 9 -1.65 -7.27 -20.93
C ASN A 9 -2.37 -8.58 -20.57
N GLY A 10 -3.34 -8.54 -19.64
CA GLY A 10 -4.13 -9.71 -19.23
C GLY A 10 -3.46 -10.63 -18.21
N LYS A 11 -2.24 -10.31 -17.75
CA LYS A 11 -1.62 -11.05 -16.65
C LYS A 11 -2.27 -10.68 -15.33
N ILE A 12 -2.69 -11.67 -14.54
CA ILE A 12 -3.40 -11.51 -13.27
C ILE A 12 -2.44 -11.88 -12.14
N TYR A 13 -2.13 -10.94 -11.27
CA TYR A 13 -1.33 -11.18 -10.07
C TYR A 13 -2.24 -11.53 -8.90
N SER A 14 -1.84 -12.50 -8.13
CA SER A 14 -2.59 -12.96 -6.96
C SER A 14 -1.69 -13.21 -5.78
N GLY A 15 -2.23 -12.99 -4.60
CA GLY A 15 -1.56 -13.25 -3.34
C GLY A 15 -2.54 -13.78 -2.28
N GLY A 16 -2.00 -14.53 -1.34
CA GLY A 16 -2.74 -15.13 -0.25
C GLY A 16 -1.83 -15.44 0.92
N PHE A 17 -2.22 -16.40 1.73
CA PHE A 17 -1.40 -16.87 2.83
C PHE A 17 -0.23 -17.69 2.29
N GLY A 18 0.98 -17.30 2.61
CA GLY A 18 2.20 -18.01 2.22
C GLY A 18 2.54 -17.97 0.73
N GLU A 19 1.78 -17.25 -0.10
CA GLU A 19 1.91 -17.38 -1.55
C GLU A 19 1.71 -16.06 -2.28
N LEU A 20 2.56 -15.80 -3.27
CA LEU A 20 2.43 -14.71 -4.24
C LEU A 20 2.84 -15.20 -5.64
N GLY A 21 2.12 -14.73 -6.66
CA GLY A 21 2.37 -15.17 -8.03
C GLY A 21 1.49 -14.49 -9.05
N TYR A 22 1.44 -15.07 -10.23
CA TYR A 22 0.59 -14.57 -11.30
C TYR A 22 0.01 -15.70 -12.15
N TRP A 23 -1.04 -15.36 -12.88
CA TRP A 23 -1.73 -16.19 -13.84
C TRP A 23 -1.58 -15.58 -15.22
N GLU A 24 -1.31 -16.42 -16.19
CA GLU A 24 -1.31 -16.04 -17.62
C GLU A 24 -1.82 -17.20 -18.49
N ASN A 25 -2.34 -16.88 -19.65
CA ASN A 25 -2.77 -17.90 -20.58
C ASN A 25 -1.56 -18.60 -21.20
N ASN A 26 -1.59 -19.93 -21.19
CA ASN A 26 -0.65 -20.74 -21.94
C ASN A 26 -0.98 -20.70 -23.46
N LYS A 27 -0.18 -21.40 -24.26
CA LYS A 27 -0.35 -21.47 -25.73
C LYS A 27 -1.72 -22.04 -26.16
N ASN A 28 -2.39 -22.78 -25.29
CA ASN A 28 -3.71 -23.36 -25.54
C ASN A 28 -4.86 -22.49 -25.00
N GLY A 29 -4.58 -21.28 -24.52
CA GLY A 29 -5.56 -20.36 -23.96
C GLY A 29 -6.01 -20.72 -22.53
N GLN A 30 -5.37 -21.68 -21.88
CA GLN A 30 -5.69 -22.07 -20.51
C GLN A 30 -4.91 -21.20 -19.51
N LEU A 31 -5.59 -20.75 -18.48
CA LEU A 31 -4.99 -19.95 -17.40
C LEU A 31 -4.08 -20.83 -16.54
N THR A 32 -2.80 -20.49 -16.49
CA THR A 32 -1.77 -21.21 -15.75
C THR A 32 -1.17 -20.34 -14.66
N TYR A 33 -1.01 -20.88 -13.46
CA TYR A 33 -0.39 -20.20 -12.33
C TYR A 33 1.13 -20.35 -12.32
N HIS A 34 1.80 -19.25 -12.00
CA HIS A 34 3.25 -19.19 -11.81
C HIS A 34 3.56 -18.60 -10.42
N SER A 35 4.08 -19.44 -9.53
CA SER A 35 4.54 -18.97 -8.22
C SER A 35 5.79 -18.11 -8.35
N LEU A 36 5.81 -17.02 -7.62
CA LEU A 36 6.98 -16.14 -7.50
C LEU A 36 7.77 -16.40 -6.21
N ASN A 37 7.31 -17.27 -5.33
CA ASN A 37 7.97 -17.57 -4.05
C ASN A 37 9.43 -17.99 -4.24
N GLN A 38 9.74 -18.75 -5.28
CA GLN A 38 11.10 -19.17 -5.60
C GLN A 38 12.08 -18.01 -5.87
N LEU A 39 11.57 -16.84 -6.24
CA LEU A 39 12.37 -15.63 -6.46
C LEU A 39 12.61 -14.84 -5.16
N VAL A 40 11.86 -15.16 -4.11
CA VAL A 40 12.00 -14.53 -2.80
C VAL A 40 13.20 -15.15 -2.08
N PRO A 41 14.17 -14.36 -1.58
CA PRO A 41 15.27 -14.92 -0.79
C PRO A 41 14.75 -15.75 0.39
N LYS A 42 15.37 -16.92 0.66
CA LYS A 42 14.90 -17.90 1.66
C LYS A 42 14.52 -17.29 3.01
N LYS A 43 15.32 -16.36 3.52
CA LYS A 43 15.07 -15.66 4.81
C LYS A 43 13.84 -14.74 4.82
N TYR A 44 13.26 -14.44 3.67
CA TYR A 44 12.13 -13.53 3.52
C TYR A 44 10.91 -14.16 2.86
N GLN A 45 10.91 -15.48 2.71
CA GLN A 45 9.76 -16.18 2.15
C GLN A 45 8.50 -15.94 2.98
N PRO A 46 7.32 -15.73 2.35
CA PRO A 46 6.09 -15.31 3.02
C PRO A 46 5.37 -16.46 3.75
N ILE A 47 6.07 -17.48 4.23
CA ILE A 47 5.51 -18.74 4.73
C ILE A 47 4.37 -18.54 5.75
N ASN A 48 4.49 -17.52 6.61
CA ASN A 48 3.50 -17.18 7.64
C ASN A 48 2.94 -15.77 7.44
N GLU A 49 2.98 -15.25 6.22
CA GLU A 49 2.48 -13.92 5.90
C GLU A 49 1.30 -14.00 4.94
N GLU A 50 0.35 -13.13 5.09
CA GLU A 50 -0.79 -12.97 4.18
C GLU A 50 -0.58 -11.74 3.30
N ILE A 51 -0.71 -11.90 1.98
CA ILE A 51 -0.64 -10.79 1.04
C ILE A 51 -1.98 -10.04 1.02
N TRP A 52 -1.99 -8.81 1.51
CA TRP A 52 -3.18 -7.98 1.67
C TRP A 52 -3.53 -7.14 0.47
N LYS A 53 -2.49 -6.62 -0.19
CA LYS A 53 -2.65 -5.72 -1.33
C LYS A 53 -1.65 -6.03 -2.43
N ILE A 54 -2.08 -5.76 -3.65
CA ILE A 54 -1.24 -5.84 -4.83
C ILE A 54 -1.45 -4.55 -5.64
N TYR A 55 -0.35 -3.92 -6.01
CA TYR A 55 -0.35 -2.81 -6.96
C TYR A 55 0.43 -3.19 -8.19
N VAL A 56 -0.17 -2.97 -9.35
CA VAL A 56 0.47 -3.19 -10.66
C VAL A 56 0.74 -1.83 -11.28
N ASP A 57 2.01 -1.54 -11.45
CA ASP A 57 2.49 -0.35 -12.15
C ASP A 57 3.12 -0.75 -13.49
N LYS A 58 3.45 0.23 -14.34
CA LYS A 58 4.01 -0.02 -15.68
C LYS A 58 5.23 -0.95 -15.68
N ASN A 59 6.08 -0.84 -14.66
CA ASN A 59 7.38 -1.50 -14.62
C ASN A 59 7.58 -2.42 -13.42
N GLN A 60 6.60 -2.54 -12.53
CA GLN A 60 6.74 -3.34 -11.31
C GLN A 60 5.40 -3.79 -10.75
N VAL A 61 5.44 -4.83 -9.95
CA VAL A 61 4.31 -5.27 -9.14
C VAL A 61 4.73 -5.29 -7.69
N ILE A 62 3.91 -4.69 -6.84
CA ILE A 62 4.16 -4.60 -5.41
C ILE A 62 3.13 -5.45 -4.70
N PHE A 63 3.59 -6.43 -3.94
CA PHE A 63 2.78 -7.23 -3.04
C PHE A 63 3.08 -6.81 -1.61
N GLN A 64 2.06 -6.60 -0.81
CA GLN A 64 2.19 -6.16 0.56
C GLN A 64 1.58 -7.16 1.53
N SER A 65 2.37 -7.55 2.53
CA SER A 65 1.95 -8.21 3.76
C SER A 65 2.10 -7.27 4.97
N PHE A 66 1.80 -7.74 6.17
CA PHE A 66 2.13 -6.98 7.39
C PHE A 66 3.63 -6.93 7.69
N GLY A 67 4.37 -7.98 7.35
CA GLY A 67 5.79 -8.07 7.66
C GLY A 67 6.70 -7.56 6.54
N SER A 68 6.20 -7.46 5.30
CA SER A 68 7.06 -7.26 4.14
C SER A 68 6.34 -6.58 2.98
N ILE A 69 7.13 -5.90 2.15
CA ILE A 69 6.74 -5.44 0.82
C ILE A 69 7.64 -6.18 -0.18
N TYR A 70 7.03 -6.92 -1.10
CA TYR A 70 7.71 -7.65 -2.17
C TYR A 70 7.55 -6.89 -3.47
N ILE A 71 8.65 -6.46 -4.07
CA ILE A 71 8.66 -5.68 -5.31
C ILE A 71 9.19 -6.57 -6.43
N TYR A 72 8.27 -7.05 -7.27
CA TYR A 72 8.59 -7.85 -8.45
C TYR A 72 8.86 -6.92 -9.63
N LYS A 73 10.07 -6.98 -10.16
CA LYS A 73 10.52 -6.19 -11.31
C LYS A 73 11.59 -6.97 -12.08
N ASP A 74 11.49 -6.99 -13.42
CA ASP A 74 12.48 -7.58 -14.32
C ASP A 74 12.89 -9.01 -13.91
N GLY A 75 11.91 -9.85 -13.56
CA GLY A 75 12.11 -11.26 -13.16
C GLY A 75 12.76 -11.44 -11.78
N LYS A 76 12.86 -10.40 -10.97
CA LYS A 76 13.48 -10.44 -9.63
C LYS A 76 12.52 -9.90 -8.58
N ILE A 77 12.70 -10.35 -7.34
CA ILE A 77 11.97 -9.80 -6.18
C ILE A 77 12.96 -9.12 -5.23
N ASN A 78 12.71 -7.84 -4.96
CA ASN A 78 13.31 -7.12 -3.86
C ASN A 78 12.34 -7.11 -2.68
N VAL A 79 12.86 -7.35 -1.47
CA VAL A 79 12.04 -7.36 -0.24
C VAL A 79 12.41 -6.18 0.63
N VAL A 80 11.38 -5.42 1.02
CA VAL A 80 11.52 -4.30 1.96
C VAL A 80 10.86 -4.71 3.26
N LYS A 81 11.61 -4.57 4.35
CA LYS A 81 11.15 -4.76 5.74
C LYS A 81 11.38 -3.48 6.53
N GLY A 82 10.50 -3.23 7.48
CA GLY A 82 10.67 -2.20 8.49
C GLY A 82 11.04 -2.80 9.85
N PRO A 83 11.44 -1.98 10.81
CA PRO A 83 11.63 -2.41 12.20
C PRO A 83 10.32 -2.77 12.89
N GLN A 84 9.19 -2.30 12.37
CA GLN A 84 7.84 -2.57 12.84
C GLN A 84 6.96 -3.11 11.71
N PRO A 85 5.87 -3.82 12.02
CA PRO A 85 4.89 -4.24 11.04
C PRO A 85 4.32 -3.07 10.26
N PHE A 86 3.94 -3.35 9.03
CA PHE A 86 3.26 -2.40 8.17
C PHE A 86 1.73 -2.47 8.37
N LEU A 87 1.06 -1.33 8.26
CA LEU A 87 -0.37 -1.30 7.97
C LEU A 87 -0.61 -1.31 6.45
N PHE A 88 -1.49 -0.47 5.96
CA PHE A 88 -1.86 -0.50 4.54
C PHE A 88 -0.90 0.34 3.68
N LEU A 89 -0.54 -0.21 2.53
CA LEU A 89 0.13 0.51 1.46
C LEU A 89 -0.92 1.27 0.62
N PHE A 90 -0.64 2.52 0.30
CA PHE A 90 -1.46 3.37 -0.55
C PHE A 90 -0.67 3.82 -1.77
N GLN A 91 -1.22 3.58 -2.95
CA GLN A 91 -0.73 4.17 -4.19
C GLN A 91 -1.53 5.45 -4.48
N THR A 92 -0.86 6.57 -4.62
CA THR A 92 -1.47 7.85 -4.95
C THR A 92 -0.64 8.53 -6.05
N GLY A 93 -1.18 8.55 -7.25
CA GLY A 93 -0.40 8.95 -8.42
C GLY A 93 0.81 8.03 -8.61
N ASN A 94 2.02 8.60 -8.61
CA ASN A 94 3.27 7.85 -8.78
C ASN A 94 3.97 7.55 -7.44
N ARG A 95 3.32 7.83 -6.31
CA ARG A 95 3.89 7.67 -4.98
C ARG A 95 3.21 6.54 -4.23
N TYR A 96 3.98 5.91 -3.37
CA TYR A 96 3.51 4.85 -2.48
C TYR A 96 3.77 5.25 -1.04
N PHE A 97 2.73 5.24 -0.22
CA PHE A 97 2.82 5.54 1.21
C PHE A 97 2.44 4.33 2.03
N ILE A 98 3.14 4.09 3.12
CA ILE A 98 2.86 3.00 4.05
C ILE A 98 3.08 3.45 5.48
N GLU A 99 2.19 3.07 6.36
CA GLU A 99 2.38 3.28 7.79
C GLU A 99 3.11 2.10 8.40
N GLN A 100 4.13 2.37 9.21
CA GLN A 100 4.66 1.41 10.16
C GLN A 100 4.01 1.63 11.52
N VAL A 101 3.54 0.56 12.14
CA VAL A 101 2.81 0.60 13.41
C VAL A 101 3.60 1.39 14.45
N ASN A 102 2.96 2.39 15.07
CA ASN A 102 3.50 3.25 16.12
C ASN A 102 4.74 4.09 15.74
N THR A 103 5.14 4.12 14.48
CA THR A 103 6.33 4.89 14.06
C THR A 103 6.01 6.03 13.11
N GLY A 104 4.90 5.95 12.40
CA GLY A 104 4.39 6.98 11.49
C GLY A 104 4.34 6.54 10.03
N LEU A 105 4.17 7.51 9.14
CA LEU A 105 4.03 7.31 7.71
C LEU A 105 5.40 7.34 7.01
N TYR A 106 5.57 6.48 6.03
CA TYR A 106 6.75 6.38 5.19
C TYR A 106 6.35 6.42 3.71
N GLU A 107 7.21 6.95 2.89
CA GLU A 107 7.13 6.84 1.44
C GLU A 107 8.05 5.73 0.96
N LEU A 108 7.53 4.82 0.14
CA LEU A 108 8.33 3.79 -0.52
C LEU A 108 8.90 4.36 -1.82
N LYS A 109 10.21 4.56 -1.87
CA LYS A 109 10.95 5.01 -3.06
C LYS A 109 11.88 3.92 -3.55
N GLY A 110 11.54 3.30 -4.68
CA GLY A 110 12.21 2.09 -5.13
C GLY A 110 12.08 0.99 -4.07
N SER A 111 13.19 0.58 -3.46
CA SER A 111 13.24 -0.41 -2.37
C SER A 111 13.59 0.19 -0.99
N LYS A 112 13.46 1.50 -0.83
CA LYS A 112 13.76 2.20 0.42
C LYS A 112 12.52 2.85 1.00
N LEU A 113 12.44 2.88 2.33
CA LEU A 113 11.42 3.60 3.08
C LEU A 113 12.01 4.93 3.56
N GLU A 114 11.38 6.02 3.15
CA GLU A 114 11.73 7.36 3.62
C GLU A 114 10.64 7.85 4.57
N TYR A 115 11.03 8.26 5.77
CA TYR A 115 10.10 8.76 6.77
C TYR A 115 9.45 10.06 6.29
N VAL A 116 8.14 10.16 6.39
CA VAL A 116 7.39 11.38 6.10
C VAL A 116 7.42 12.27 7.33
N ASN A 117 8.20 13.35 7.25
CA ASN A 117 8.41 14.28 8.36
C ASN A 117 7.07 14.84 8.87
N GLY A 118 6.95 14.92 10.20
CA GLY A 118 5.75 15.41 10.85
C GLY A 118 4.61 14.40 10.95
N SER A 119 4.74 13.18 10.40
CA SER A 119 3.65 12.18 10.41
C SER A 119 3.24 11.73 11.82
N LYS A 120 4.09 11.88 12.82
CA LYS A 120 3.75 11.60 14.24
C LYS A 120 2.58 12.42 14.78
N ILE A 121 2.26 13.59 14.18
CA ILE A 121 1.10 14.40 14.59
C ILE A 121 -0.22 13.64 14.40
N MET A 122 -0.25 12.64 13.53
CA MET A 122 -1.42 11.79 13.29
C MET A 122 -1.69 10.82 14.44
N GLY A 123 -0.75 10.69 15.39
CA GLY A 123 -0.84 9.77 16.53
C GLY A 123 -0.74 8.30 16.10
N ASN A 124 -1.22 7.41 16.98
CA ASN A 124 -1.20 5.96 16.75
C ASN A 124 -2.52 5.42 16.16
N SER A 125 -3.34 6.30 15.58
CA SER A 125 -4.57 5.91 14.91
C SER A 125 -4.26 5.59 13.46
N GLY A 126 -4.31 4.32 13.09
CA GLY A 126 -3.91 3.82 11.78
C GLY A 126 -4.40 4.67 10.59
N VAL A 127 -3.55 4.87 9.62
CA VAL A 127 -3.91 5.54 8.36
C VAL A 127 -4.74 4.58 7.52
N LEU A 128 -5.97 4.99 7.17
CA LEU A 128 -6.92 4.16 6.42
C LEU A 128 -7.27 4.72 5.04
N SER A 129 -6.85 5.95 4.74
CA SER A 129 -7.06 6.57 3.44
C SER A 129 -5.95 7.59 3.14
N ILE A 130 -5.44 7.58 1.91
CA ILE A 130 -4.59 8.65 1.36
C ILE A 130 -5.09 8.97 -0.05
N LEU A 131 -5.58 10.18 -0.26
CA LEU A 131 -6.16 10.64 -1.51
C LEU A 131 -5.37 11.82 -2.07
N GLN A 132 -4.95 11.74 -3.31
CA GLN A 132 -4.27 12.86 -3.97
C GLN A 132 -5.27 13.96 -4.32
N LEU A 133 -5.04 15.16 -3.80
CA LEU A 133 -5.82 16.35 -4.13
C LEU A 133 -5.21 17.14 -5.30
N SER A 134 -3.88 17.27 -5.31
CA SER A 134 -3.10 17.86 -6.39
C SER A 134 -1.69 17.22 -6.43
N ALA A 135 -0.79 17.71 -7.27
CA ALA A 135 0.52 17.10 -7.49
C ALA A 135 1.28 16.74 -6.21
N ASN A 136 1.32 17.64 -5.22
CA ASN A 136 2.06 17.45 -3.96
C ASN A 136 1.19 17.59 -2.71
N ARG A 137 -0.13 17.54 -2.88
CA ARG A 137 -1.09 17.70 -1.79
C ARG A 137 -1.98 16.48 -1.66
N TYR A 138 -2.05 15.93 -0.46
CA TYR A 138 -2.79 14.70 -0.17
C TYR A 138 -3.67 14.89 1.06
N LEU A 139 -4.86 14.34 1.00
CA LEU A 139 -5.74 14.16 2.15
C LEU A 139 -5.42 12.80 2.78
N ILE A 140 -5.13 12.80 4.07
CA ILE A 140 -4.87 11.61 4.86
C ILE A 140 -6.00 11.46 5.87
N GLY A 141 -6.64 10.30 5.85
CA GLY A 141 -7.66 9.91 6.81
C GLY A 141 -7.13 8.86 7.77
N THR A 142 -7.27 9.12 9.06
CA THR A 142 -6.91 8.18 10.13
C THR A 142 -8.15 7.51 10.70
N ALA A 143 -7.98 6.37 11.34
CA ALA A 143 -9.10 5.62 11.90
C ALA A 143 -9.95 6.45 12.88
N ARG A 144 -9.31 7.23 13.78
CA ARG A 144 -10.02 7.98 14.84
C ARG A 144 -9.45 9.36 15.16
N ASN A 145 -8.30 9.74 14.59
CA ASN A 145 -7.69 11.05 14.85
C ASN A 145 -8.09 12.12 13.81
N GLY A 146 -9.09 11.81 12.97
CA GLY A 146 -9.62 12.73 11.98
C GLY A 146 -8.79 12.80 10.69
N LEU A 147 -8.85 13.95 10.04
CA LEU A 147 -8.25 14.20 8.74
C LEU A 147 -7.01 15.10 8.85
N PHE A 148 -6.07 14.88 7.93
CA PHE A 148 -4.85 15.66 7.83
C PHE A 148 -4.57 16.02 6.36
N ILE A 149 -3.95 17.14 6.14
CA ILE A 149 -3.40 17.52 4.84
C ILE A 149 -1.88 17.37 4.89
N TYR A 150 -1.34 16.55 3.99
CA TYR A 150 0.06 16.58 3.62
C TYR A 150 0.23 17.51 2.42
N ASP A 151 1.02 18.56 2.57
CA ASP A 151 1.27 19.54 1.55
C ASP A 151 2.74 19.93 1.53
N ASN A 152 3.44 19.68 0.41
CA ASN A 152 4.84 20.03 0.20
C ASN A 152 5.78 19.63 1.38
N GLY A 153 5.61 18.43 1.91
CA GLY A 153 6.46 17.91 2.99
C GLY A 153 5.99 18.24 4.40
N GLN A 154 4.87 18.95 4.56
CA GLN A 154 4.30 19.26 5.87
C GLN A 154 2.95 18.57 6.06
N ILE A 155 2.73 18.03 7.27
CA ILE A 155 1.45 17.46 7.68
C ILE A 155 0.79 18.38 8.70
N LYS A 156 -0.50 18.71 8.47
CA LYS A 156 -1.31 19.53 9.37
C LYS A 156 -2.69 18.93 9.55
N PRO A 157 -3.31 19.03 10.75
CA PRO A 157 -4.71 18.67 10.93
C PRO A 157 -5.60 19.48 9.98
N TRP A 158 -6.64 18.82 9.47
CA TRP A 158 -7.65 19.46 8.64
C TRP A 158 -9.03 19.34 9.29
N ASN A 159 -9.44 20.41 9.94
CA ASN A 159 -10.75 20.47 10.58
C ASN A 159 -11.84 20.83 9.56
N THR A 160 -12.91 20.04 9.56
CA THR A 160 -14.08 20.20 8.71
C THR A 160 -15.35 20.03 9.54
N GLN A 161 -16.51 20.27 8.95
CA GLN A 161 -17.81 20.00 9.59
C GLN A 161 -17.98 18.52 10.00
N ALA A 162 -17.27 17.60 9.31
CA ALA A 162 -17.30 16.17 9.61
C ALA A 162 -16.27 15.73 10.68
N SER A 163 -15.46 16.65 11.22
CA SER A 163 -14.32 16.28 12.09
C SER A 163 -14.76 15.54 13.34
N ASP A 164 -15.82 15.99 14.00
CA ASP A 164 -16.31 15.35 15.21
C ASP A 164 -16.95 13.99 14.91
N PHE A 165 -17.68 13.88 13.80
CA PHE A 165 -18.21 12.62 13.32
C PHE A 165 -17.08 11.61 13.06
N LEU A 166 -16.01 12.01 12.36
CA LEU A 166 -14.89 11.14 12.02
C LEU A 166 -14.04 10.72 13.25
N LYS A 167 -14.05 11.51 14.33
CA LYS A 167 -13.41 11.13 15.58
C LYS A 167 -14.23 10.16 16.40
N ASN A 168 -15.57 10.30 16.37
CA ASN A 168 -16.49 9.46 17.11
C ASN A 168 -16.75 8.11 16.41
N TYR A 169 -16.71 8.10 15.08
CA TYR A 169 -16.96 6.92 14.26
C TYR A 169 -15.70 6.61 13.44
N GLN A 170 -15.30 5.36 13.45
CA GLN A 170 -14.08 4.93 12.75
C GLN A 170 -14.20 5.15 11.25
N LEU A 171 -13.23 5.89 10.67
CA LEU A 171 -13.03 5.91 9.23
C LEU A 171 -12.53 4.54 8.76
N ASN A 172 -13.11 3.98 7.72
CA ASN A 172 -12.65 2.72 7.13
C ASN A 172 -11.98 2.91 5.77
N ASN A 173 -12.46 3.83 4.97
CA ASN A 173 -11.92 4.08 3.64
C ASN A 173 -12.29 5.50 3.19
N GLY A 174 -11.59 5.98 2.15
CA GLY A 174 -11.90 7.21 1.45
C GLY A 174 -11.76 7.01 -0.05
N VAL A 175 -12.61 7.68 -0.82
CA VAL A 175 -12.55 7.68 -2.27
C VAL A 175 -12.69 9.11 -2.79
N ARG A 176 -12.10 9.37 -3.94
CA ARG A 176 -12.29 10.62 -4.66
C ARG A 176 -13.22 10.41 -5.84
N ILE A 177 -14.25 11.22 -5.93
CA ILE A 177 -15.21 11.20 -7.05
C ILE A 177 -15.22 12.59 -7.69
N GLY A 178 -14.52 12.74 -8.82
CA GLY A 178 -14.33 14.02 -9.47
C GLY A 178 -13.62 15.03 -8.55
N LYS A 179 -14.29 16.15 -8.19
CA LYS A 179 -13.76 17.18 -7.27
C LYS A 179 -14.04 16.91 -5.78
N TYR A 180 -14.84 15.89 -5.46
CA TYR A 180 -15.25 15.56 -4.09
C TYR A 180 -14.37 14.45 -3.50
N VAL A 181 -14.16 14.50 -2.19
CA VAL A 181 -13.48 13.50 -1.39
C VAL A 181 -14.32 13.17 -0.17
#